data_7cb634c91c671cf51c4562fbdb575960
#
_entry.id   7cb634c91c671cf51c4562fbdb575960
#
_cell.length_a   1.000
_cell.length_b   1.000
_cell.length_c   1.000
_cell.angle_alpha   90.00
_cell.angle_beta   90.00
_cell.angle_gamma   90.00
#
_symmetry.space_group_name_H-M   'P 1'
#
loop_
_entity.id
_entity.type
_entity.pdbx_description
1 polymer ?
#
loop_
_entity_poly.entity_id
_entity_poly.type
_entity_poly.pdbx_seq_one_letter_code
_entity_poly.pdbx_strand_id
1 'polypeptide(L)'
;MGKPGAFLDIDRVTHELRPVEERSRDFDPLYVELDDDARRAQASRCMMCGVAFCQMGASFGKARPSGCPLHNLIPEWNELVYRGRWDEAAERLSLTSPMPEFTSRVCPALCEAACNLGSVDGQPTTIHDNERAISDHEWANGGPHRFEPAGEGAPTVAVVGSGPAGLVAAWELARRGARVTVFERDDRPGGLLMYG
;
A
#
# COMPACT_ATOMS: atom_id res chain seq x y z
N MET A 1 -4.97 -5.19 17.86
CA MET A 1 -3.81 -4.62 18.59
C MET A 1 -2.69 -5.66 18.51
N GLY A 2 -1.56 -5.32 17.87
CA GLY A 2 -0.40 -6.21 17.78
C GLY A 2 -0.04 -6.81 19.16
N LYS A 3 0.95 -7.68 19.22
CA LYS A 3 1.42 -8.18 20.53
C LYS A 3 1.89 -6.96 21.36
N PRO A 4 1.26 -6.64 22.50
CA PRO A 4 1.70 -5.52 23.31
C PRO A 4 3.18 -5.61 23.65
N GLY A 5 3.95 -4.56 23.37
CA GLY A 5 5.38 -4.55 23.61
C GLY A 5 6.26 -5.32 22.64
N ALA A 6 5.71 -5.87 21.54
CA ALA A 6 6.50 -6.64 20.55
C ALA A 6 7.73 -5.88 20.04
N PHE A 7 7.64 -4.56 19.93
CA PHE A 7 8.77 -3.71 19.49
C PHE A 7 9.94 -3.67 20.49
N LEU A 8 9.74 -4.13 21.73
CA LEU A 8 10.82 -4.27 22.72
C LEU A 8 11.63 -5.56 22.53
N ASP A 9 11.00 -6.58 21.92
CA ASP A 9 11.57 -7.92 21.76
C ASP A 9 11.98 -8.20 20.30
N ILE A 10 11.43 -7.45 19.35
CA ILE A 10 11.60 -7.68 17.91
C ILE A 10 12.19 -6.44 17.28
N ASP A 11 13.42 -6.55 16.77
CA ASP A 11 14.05 -5.49 15.99
C ASP A 11 13.38 -5.28 14.63
N ARG A 12 13.51 -4.07 14.10
CA ARG A 12 13.07 -3.77 12.74
C ARG A 12 13.94 -4.50 11.72
N VAL A 13 13.29 -5.32 10.91
CA VAL A 13 13.92 -6.00 9.76
C VAL A 13 13.21 -5.57 8.49
N THR A 14 13.95 -5.04 7.54
CA THR A 14 13.46 -4.72 6.20
C THR A 14 13.89 -5.79 5.21
N HIS A 15 13.32 -5.74 4.01
CA HIS A 15 13.76 -6.55 2.89
C HIS A 15 15.27 -6.32 2.60
N GLU A 16 15.90 -7.34 2.07
CA GLU A 16 17.25 -7.24 1.49
C GLU A 16 17.15 -7.02 -0.02
N LEU A 17 18.20 -6.45 -0.59
CA LEU A 17 18.32 -6.37 -2.05
C LEU A 17 18.95 -7.65 -2.59
N ARG A 18 18.44 -8.18 -3.69
CA ARG A 18 19.10 -9.23 -4.46
C ARG A 18 20.52 -8.79 -4.86
N PRO A 19 21.48 -9.73 -4.99
CA PRO A 19 22.84 -9.41 -5.44
C PRO A 19 22.84 -8.61 -6.77
N VAL A 20 23.72 -7.65 -6.91
CA VAL A 20 23.80 -6.78 -8.11
C VAL A 20 24.01 -7.61 -9.38
N GLU A 21 24.82 -8.67 -9.29
CA GLU A 21 25.15 -9.55 -10.42
C GLU A 21 23.92 -10.31 -10.96
N GLU A 22 22.93 -10.54 -10.10
CA GLU A 22 21.66 -11.19 -10.48
C GLU A 22 20.69 -10.15 -11.06
N ARG A 23 20.36 -9.13 -10.24
CA ARG A 23 19.35 -8.13 -10.60
C ARG A 23 19.70 -7.24 -11.78
N SER A 24 20.96 -7.23 -12.22
CA SER A 24 21.39 -6.55 -13.45
C SER A 24 21.11 -7.33 -14.74
N ARG A 25 20.66 -8.58 -14.63
CA ARG A 25 20.47 -9.50 -15.77
C ARG A 25 19.01 -9.78 -16.09
N ASP A 26 18.10 -9.35 -15.23
CA ASP A 26 16.67 -9.60 -15.36
C ASP A 26 15.84 -8.36 -14.97
N PHE A 27 14.53 -8.47 -15.06
CA PHE A 27 13.54 -7.48 -14.64
C PHE A 27 12.68 -7.99 -13.47
N ASP A 28 13.18 -9.01 -12.75
CA ASP A 28 12.51 -9.54 -11.58
C ASP A 28 12.56 -8.54 -10.41
N PRO A 29 11.71 -8.71 -9.39
CA PRO A 29 11.72 -7.85 -8.21
C PRO A 29 13.11 -7.68 -7.60
N LEU A 30 13.46 -6.46 -7.23
CA LEU A 30 14.80 -6.12 -6.70
C LEU A 30 15.05 -6.69 -5.30
N TYR A 31 13.99 -7.04 -4.59
CA TYR A 31 14.01 -7.35 -3.16
C TYR A 31 13.87 -8.84 -2.90
N VAL A 32 14.51 -9.30 -1.84
CA VAL A 32 14.22 -10.59 -1.22
C VAL A 32 13.15 -10.35 -0.16
N GLU A 33 11.98 -10.97 -0.36
CA GLU A 33 10.88 -10.81 0.57
C GLU A 33 11.09 -11.62 1.86
N LEU A 34 10.60 -11.08 2.96
CA LEU A 34 10.47 -11.85 4.19
C LEU A 34 9.35 -12.89 4.02
N ASP A 35 9.53 -14.04 4.66
CA ASP A 35 8.45 -15.02 4.76
C ASP A 35 7.27 -14.48 5.60
N ASP A 36 6.15 -15.19 5.55
CA ASP A 36 4.92 -14.76 6.21
C ASP A 36 5.09 -14.61 7.73
N ASP A 37 5.83 -15.48 8.38
CA ASP A 37 6.01 -15.41 9.84
C ASP A 37 6.89 -14.23 10.23
N ALA A 38 7.96 -13.99 9.50
CA ALA A 38 8.80 -12.80 9.69
C ALA A 38 8.02 -11.51 9.38
N ARG A 39 7.20 -11.49 8.34
CA ARG A 39 6.35 -10.34 8.01
C ARG A 39 5.30 -10.07 9.08
N ARG A 40 4.65 -11.11 9.60
CA ARG A 40 3.72 -11.02 10.73
C ARG A 40 4.41 -10.50 12.00
N ALA A 41 5.65 -10.96 12.26
CA ALA A 41 6.45 -10.45 13.36
C ALA A 41 6.73 -8.95 13.21
N GLN A 42 7.11 -8.48 12.03
CA GLN A 42 7.30 -7.06 11.75
C GLN A 42 6.01 -6.24 11.92
N ALA A 43 4.89 -6.74 11.44
CA ALA A 43 3.58 -6.08 11.62
C ALA A 43 3.16 -5.99 13.10
N SER A 44 3.52 -6.98 13.94
CA SER A 44 3.22 -6.99 15.36
C SER A 44 3.88 -5.86 16.15
N ARG A 45 4.95 -5.26 15.61
CA ARG A 45 5.63 -4.10 16.23
C ARG A 45 4.76 -2.85 16.27
N CYS A 46 3.67 -2.79 15.48
CA CYS A 46 2.76 -1.67 15.48
C CYS A 46 2.07 -1.52 16.85
N MET A 47 2.27 -0.38 17.49
CA MET A 47 1.67 -0.07 18.81
C MET A 47 0.17 0.23 18.75
N MET A 48 -0.41 0.36 17.55
CA MET A 48 -1.80 0.79 17.37
C MET A 48 -2.14 2.05 18.18
N CYS A 49 -1.36 3.11 17.95
CA CYS A 49 -1.39 4.34 18.74
C CYS A 49 -2.79 5.00 18.71
N GLY A 50 -3.25 5.51 19.86
CA GLY A 50 -4.50 6.29 19.92
C GLY A 50 -4.45 7.57 19.06
N VAL A 51 -3.26 8.15 18.88
CA VAL A 51 -2.98 9.20 17.91
C VAL A 51 -1.89 8.65 16.97
N ALA A 52 -2.30 8.10 15.86
CA ALA A 52 -1.43 7.46 14.88
C ALA A 52 -0.92 8.48 13.85
N PHE A 53 0.21 9.12 14.11
CA PHE A 53 0.80 10.10 13.19
C PHE A 53 1.08 9.50 11.79
N CYS A 54 1.34 8.21 11.69
CA CYS A 54 1.57 7.52 10.42
C CYS A 54 0.41 7.71 9.42
N GLN A 55 -0.83 7.82 9.89
CA GLN A 55 -2.01 7.98 9.03
C GLN A 55 -2.59 9.40 9.02
N MET A 56 -1.99 10.36 9.73
CA MET A 56 -2.60 11.70 9.88
C MET A 56 -2.66 12.51 8.60
N GLY A 57 -1.67 12.41 7.72
CA GLY A 57 -1.60 13.21 6.49
C GLY A 57 -1.65 14.72 6.70
N ALA A 58 -1.38 15.20 7.91
CA ALA A 58 -1.49 16.61 8.26
C ALA A 58 -0.24 17.40 7.90
N SER A 59 -0.42 18.61 7.42
CA SER A 59 0.68 19.55 7.20
C SER A 59 0.92 20.38 8.46
N PHE A 60 2.17 20.46 8.89
CA PHE A 60 2.62 21.33 9.95
C PHE A 60 3.29 22.57 9.37
N GLY A 61 2.55 23.69 9.29
CA GLY A 61 3.03 24.93 8.69
C GLY A 61 3.30 24.79 7.18
N LYS A 62 4.51 25.20 6.74
CA LYS A 62 4.97 25.07 5.34
C LYS A 62 5.69 23.74 5.07
N ALA A 63 5.78 22.86 6.06
CA ALA A 63 6.46 21.58 5.94
C ALA A 63 5.66 20.58 5.10
N ARG A 64 6.30 19.49 4.71
CA ARG A 64 5.62 18.35 4.06
C ARG A 64 4.53 17.79 4.98
N PRO A 65 3.44 17.19 4.42
CA PRO A 65 2.50 16.44 5.23
C PRO A 65 3.23 15.40 6.07
N SER A 66 2.88 15.29 7.33
CA SER A 66 3.35 14.21 8.21
C SER A 66 2.41 13.04 8.08
N GLY A 67 2.95 11.84 7.91
CA GLY A 67 2.16 10.63 7.72
C GLY A 67 1.62 10.46 6.30
N CYS A 68 0.74 9.47 6.14
CA CYS A 68 0.16 9.12 4.84
C CYS A 68 -0.85 10.17 4.37
N PRO A 69 -0.64 10.85 3.22
CA PRO A 69 -1.59 11.84 2.72
C PRO A 69 -2.93 11.25 2.27
N LEU A 70 -3.01 9.94 2.06
CA LEU A 70 -4.25 9.22 1.77
C LEU A 70 -5.02 8.83 3.04
N HIS A 71 -4.49 9.14 4.23
CA HIS A 71 -5.03 8.69 5.52
C HIS A 71 -5.19 7.17 5.61
N ASN A 72 -4.19 6.45 5.06
CA ASN A 72 -4.21 5.00 4.98
C ASN A 72 -4.36 4.37 6.39
N LEU A 73 -5.21 3.36 6.51
CA LEU A 73 -5.63 2.77 7.79
C LEU A 73 -4.55 1.84 8.37
N ILE A 74 -3.34 2.38 8.49
CA ILE A 74 -2.10 1.66 8.77
C ILE A 74 -2.16 0.79 10.04
N PRO A 75 -2.62 1.27 11.20
CA PRO A 75 -2.68 0.42 12.39
C PRO A 75 -3.60 -0.79 12.22
N GLU A 76 -4.69 -0.62 11.46
CA GLU A 76 -5.71 -1.65 11.30
C GLU A 76 -5.24 -2.79 10.40
N TRP A 77 -4.70 -2.49 9.22
CA TRP A 77 -4.21 -3.55 8.37
C TRP A 77 -2.88 -4.16 8.87
N ASN A 78 -2.04 -3.45 9.65
CA ASN A 78 -0.92 -4.07 10.37
C ASN A 78 -1.38 -5.12 11.38
N GLU A 79 -2.48 -4.85 12.10
CA GLU A 79 -3.10 -5.83 12.99
C GLU A 79 -3.56 -7.08 12.24
N LEU A 80 -4.18 -6.89 11.07
CA LEU A 80 -4.65 -8.00 10.23
C LEU A 80 -3.48 -8.83 9.70
N VAL A 81 -2.40 -8.18 9.23
CA VAL A 81 -1.16 -8.88 8.83
C VAL A 81 -0.57 -9.67 9.99
N TYR A 82 -0.44 -9.07 11.17
CA TYR A 82 0.03 -9.78 12.37
C TYR A 82 -0.77 -11.05 12.64
N ARG A 83 -2.08 -11.00 12.45
CA ARG A 83 -2.98 -12.16 12.66
C ARG A 83 -2.97 -13.15 11.51
N GLY A 84 -2.27 -12.88 10.42
CA GLY A 84 -2.29 -13.69 9.20
C GLY A 84 -3.61 -13.61 8.41
N ARG A 85 -4.38 -12.54 8.61
CA ARG A 85 -5.67 -12.29 7.93
C ARG A 85 -5.42 -11.44 6.68
N TRP A 86 -4.74 -12.04 5.72
CA TRP A 86 -4.23 -11.33 4.55
C TRP A 86 -5.33 -10.74 3.66
N ASP A 87 -6.41 -11.50 3.40
CA ASP A 87 -7.51 -11.02 2.55
C ASP A 87 -8.19 -9.80 3.17
N GLU A 88 -8.43 -9.83 4.48
CA GLU A 88 -9.00 -8.69 5.19
C GLU A 88 -8.04 -7.50 5.28
N ALA A 89 -6.74 -7.77 5.32
CA ALA A 89 -5.73 -6.72 5.25
C ALA A 89 -5.76 -6.03 3.88
N ALA A 90 -5.91 -6.79 2.79
CA ALA A 90 -6.07 -6.27 1.44
C ALA A 90 -7.36 -5.45 1.29
N GLU A 91 -8.48 -5.98 1.75
CA GLU A 91 -9.76 -5.23 1.78
C GLU A 91 -9.63 -3.91 2.55
N ARG A 92 -8.93 -3.93 3.69
CA ARG A 92 -8.76 -2.75 4.52
C ARG A 92 -7.82 -1.73 3.89
N LEU A 93 -6.76 -2.18 3.23
CA LEU A 93 -5.82 -1.35 2.49
C LEU A 93 -6.50 -0.68 1.30
N SER A 94 -7.29 -1.42 0.53
CA SER A 94 -7.97 -0.94 -0.68
C SER A 94 -8.99 0.17 -0.42
N LEU A 95 -9.43 0.37 0.82
CA LEU A 95 -10.34 1.48 1.15
C LEU A 95 -9.71 2.86 0.91
N THR A 96 -8.40 2.97 1.06
CA THR A 96 -7.68 4.24 0.99
C THR A 96 -6.51 4.21 0.01
N SER A 97 -6.01 3.03 -0.38
CA SER A 97 -4.91 2.85 -1.33
C SER A 97 -5.39 2.02 -2.53
N PRO A 98 -5.80 2.66 -3.63
CA PRO A 98 -6.40 1.95 -4.78
C PRO A 98 -5.38 1.22 -5.67
N MET A 99 -4.09 1.50 -5.52
CA MET A 99 -3.01 0.90 -6.33
C MET A 99 -1.79 0.56 -5.44
N PRO A 100 -1.96 -0.30 -4.43
CA PRO A 100 -0.89 -0.60 -3.47
C PRO A 100 0.31 -1.30 -4.13
N GLU A 101 0.12 -2.03 -5.22
CA GLU A 101 1.18 -2.66 -6.00
C GLU A 101 2.20 -1.67 -6.56
N PHE A 102 1.81 -0.43 -6.82
CA PHE A 102 2.70 0.63 -7.26
C PHE A 102 3.16 1.50 -6.08
N THR A 103 2.24 1.97 -5.26
CA THR A 103 2.57 2.88 -4.15
C THR A 103 3.52 2.23 -3.16
N SER A 104 3.36 0.95 -2.86
CA SER A 104 4.26 0.20 -1.98
C SER A 104 5.66 -0.03 -2.55
N ARG A 105 5.95 0.39 -3.78
CA ARG A 105 7.28 0.28 -4.41
C ARG A 105 7.96 1.63 -4.62
N VAL A 106 7.18 2.70 -4.78
CA VAL A 106 7.73 4.02 -5.16
C VAL A 106 7.46 5.13 -4.12
N CYS A 107 6.58 4.90 -3.15
CA CYS A 107 6.26 5.87 -2.12
C CYS A 107 7.46 6.13 -1.21
N PRO A 108 7.78 7.39 -0.87
CA PRO A 108 8.87 7.73 0.05
C PRO A 108 8.56 7.40 1.52
N ALA A 109 7.47 6.70 1.81
CA ALA A 109 7.07 6.21 3.13
C ALA A 109 7.01 7.31 4.22
N LEU A 110 6.33 8.42 3.93
CA LEU A 110 6.10 9.50 4.92
C LEU A 110 5.44 8.97 6.21
N CYS A 111 4.70 7.87 6.11
CA CYS A 111 4.09 7.17 7.23
C CYS A 111 5.13 6.58 8.20
N GLU A 112 6.23 5.99 7.68
CA GLU A 112 7.33 5.49 8.51
C GLU A 112 8.07 6.64 9.19
N ALA A 113 8.35 7.72 8.44
CA ALA A 113 8.99 8.91 9.00
C ALA A 113 8.15 9.57 10.13
N ALA A 114 6.82 9.39 10.10
CA ALA A 114 5.89 9.92 11.11
C ALA A 114 5.50 8.86 12.16
N CYS A 115 6.03 7.66 12.10
CA CYS A 115 5.68 6.60 13.04
C CYS A 115 6.12 6.97 14.46
N ASN A 116 5.19 6.93 15.43
CA ASN A 116 5.50 7.24 16.83
C ASN A 116 6.60 6.31 17.37
N LEU A 117 6.62 5.06 16.95
CA LEU A 117 7.65 4.11 17.35
C LEU A 117 9.05 4.56 16.93
N GLY A 118 9.18 5.11 15.71
CA GLY A 118 10.45 5.66 15.23
C GLY A 118 10.97 6.82 16.09
N SER A 119 10.08 7.55 16.77
CA SER A 119 10.46 8.60 17.70
C SER A 119 10.87 8.07 19.09
N VAL A 120 10.54 6.82 19.40
CA VAL A 120 10.84 6.17 20.69
C VAL A 120 12.17 5.42 20.63
N ASP A 121 12.36 4.58 19.63
CA ASP A 121 13.53 3.69 19.51
C ASP A 121 14.33 3.87 18.21
N GLY A 122 13.92 4.79 17.35
CA GLY A 122 14.55 4.99 16.04
C GLY A 122 14.19 3.93 14.99
N GLN A 123 13.33 2.97 15.33
CA GLN A 123 12.97 1.82 14.49
C GLN A 123 11.46 1.82 14.15
N PRO A 124 10.97 2.65 13.22
CA PRO A 124 9.55 2.68 12.86
C PRO A 124 9.06 1.30 12.40
N THR A 125 7.76 1.06 12.50
CA THR A 125 7.13 -0.12 11.88
C THR A 125 7.43 -0.11 10.38
N THR A 126 7.68 -1.29 9.80
CA THR A 126 7.94 -1.49 8.36
C THR A 126 6.67 -1.35 7.53
N ILE A 127 6.07 -0.16 7.55
CA ILE A 127 4.74 0.11 6.98
C ILE A 127 4.73 -0.14 5.47
N HIS A 128 5.74 0.40 4.80
CA HIS A 128 5.89 0.31 3.34
C HIS A 128 6.06 -1.15 2.87
N ASP A 129 6.89 -1.91 3.58
CA ASP A 129 7.10 -3.32 3.26
C ASP A 129 5.87 -4.18 3.56
N ASN A 130 5.14 -3.86 4.63
CA ASN A 130 3.91 -4.57 4.97
C ASN A 130 2.80 -4.28 3.96
N GLU A 131 2.69 -3.04 3.46
CA GLU A 131 1.77 -2.67 2.37
C GLU A 131 2.07 -3.49 1.11
N ARG A 132 3.36 -3.62 0.75
CA ARG A 132 3.79 -4.42 -0.40
C ARG A 132 3.44 -5.90 -0.20
N ALA A 133 3.72 -6.46 0.96
CA ALA A 133 3.40 -7.86 1.26
C ALA A 133 1.90 -8.15 1.17
N ILE A 134 1.04 -7.23 1.63
CA ILE A 134 -0.42 -7.35 1.47
C ILE A 134 -0.79 -7.41 -0.01
N SER A 135 -0.28 -6.48 -0.81
CA SER A 135 -0.57 -6.43 -2.24
C SER A 135 -0.05 -7.67 -2.98
N ASP A 136 1.18 -8.08 -2.72
CA ASP A 136 1.78 -9.24 -3.38
C ASP A 136 1.04 -10.53 -2.99
N HIS A 137 0.59 -10.67 -1.73
CA HIS A 137 -0.25 -11.77 -1.30
C HIS A 137 -1.62 -11.78 -2.00
N GLU A 138 -2.27 -10.63 -2.13
CA GLU A 138 -3.54 -10.49 -2.85
C GLU A 138 -3.39 -10.94 -4.31
N TRP A 139 -2.35 -10.48 -5.01
CA TRP A 139 -2.10 -10.86 -6.40
C TRP A 139 -1.77 -12.35 -6.56
N ALA A 140 -1.04 -12.94 -5.62
CA ALA A 140 -0.74 -14.38 -5.62
C ALA A 140 -2.00 -15.25 -5.42
N ASN A 141 -3.04 -14.71 -4.78
CA ASN A 141 -4.29 -15.42 -4.47
C ASN A 141 -5.49 -14.99 -5.35
N GLY A 142 -5.25 -14.52 -6.55
CA GLY A 142 -6.30 -14.25 -7.53
C GLY A 142 -6.48 -12.78 -7.89
N GLY A 143 -5.73 -11.91 -7.24
CA GLY A 143 -5.73 -10.46 -7.48
C GLY A 143 -6.88 -9.71 -6.82
N PRO A 144 -6.90 -8.38 -6.99
CA PRO A 144 -7.88 -7.50 -6.38
C PRO A 144 -9.33 -7.88 -6.74
N HIS A 145 -10.21 -7.64 -5.79
CA HIS A 145 -11.64 -7.91 -5.98
C HIS A 145 -12.20 -7.17 -7.19
N ARG A 146 -12.90 -7.90 -8.06
CA ARG A 146 -13.55 -7.33 -9.25
C ARG A 146 -14.89 -6.71 -8.85
N PHE A 147 -15.14 -5.51 -9.37
CA PHE A 147 -16.44 -4.87 -9.15
C PHE A 147 -17.52 -5.53 -10.00
N GLU A 148 -18.73 -5.59 -9.44
CA GLU A 148 -19.91 -5.95 -10.22
C GLU A 148 -20.12 -4.92 -11.34
N PRO A 149 -20.52 -5.37 -12.55
CA PRO A 149 -20.84 -4.45 -13.63
C PRO A 149 -21.90 -3.44 -13.23
N ALA A 150 -21.72 -2.20 -13.63
CA ALA A 150 -22.69 -1.15 -13.37
C ALA A 150 -24.06 -1.50 -14.02
N GLY A 151 -25.14 -1.42 -13.24
CA GLY A 151 -26.49 -1.74 -13.68
C GLY A 151 -27.05 -0.80 -14.76
N GLU A 152 -28.24 -1.13 -15.28
CA GLU A 152 -28.97 -0.23 -16.18
C GLU A 152 -29.30 1.08 -15.45
N GLY A 153 -29.12 2.20 -16.13
CA GLY A 153 -29.33 3.54 -15.55
C GLY A 153 -28.19 4.11 -14.73
N ALA A 154 -27.09 3.36 -14.57
CA ALA A 154 -25.90 3.89 -13.92
C ALA A 154 -25.32 5.11 -14.67
N PRO A 155 -24.79 6.11 -13.95
CA PRO A 155 -24.15 7.25 -14.58
C PRO A 155 -22.98 6.81 -15.45
N THR A 156 -22.89 7.40 -16.66
CA THR A 156 -21.80 7.11 -17.59
C THR A 156 -20.73 8.19 -17.49
N VAL A 157 -19.48 7.79 -17.31
CA VAL A 157 -18.35 8.71 -17.15
C VAL A 157 -17.25 8.35 -18.15
N ALA A 158 -16.71 9.37 -18.81
CA ALA A 158 -15.52 9.24 -19.64
C ALA A 158 -14.30 9.76 -18.88
N VAL A 159 -13.26 8.94 -18.81
CA VAL A 159 -11.94 9.32 -18.26
C VAL A 159 -10.98 9.44 -19.44
N VAL A 160 -10.34 10.58 -19.61
CA VAL A 160 -9.39 10.82 -20.70
C VAL A 160 -7.98 10.71 -20.15
N GLY A 161 -7.25 9.72 -20.64
CA GLY A 161 -5.91 9.34 -20.19
C GLY A 161 -5.94 8.20 -19.17
N SER A 162 -5.06 7.21 -19.38
CA SER A 162 -4.92 6.03 -18.52
C SER A 162 -3.64 6.04 -17.68
N GLY A 163 -3.04 7.20 -17.43
CA GLY A 163 -1.98 7.32 -16.44
C GLY A 163 -2.47 7.05 -15.01
N PRO A 164 -1.59 7.05 -13.99
CA PRO A 164 -1.96 6.71 -12.62
C PRO A 164 -3.21 7.44 -12.12
N ALA A 165 -3.31 8.74 -12.34
CA ALA A 165 -4.45 9.55 -11.92
C ALA A 165 -5.76 9.13 -12.62
N GLY A 166 -5.70 8.87 -13.93
CA GLY A 166 -6.87 8.42 -14.71
C GLY A 166 -7.33 7.04 -14.27
N LEU A 167 -6.40 6.10 -14.07
CA LEU A 167 -6.72 4.75 -13.61
C LEU A 167 -7.34 4.76 -12.21
N VAL A 168 -6.79 5.55 -11.27
CA VAL A 168 -7.36 5.69 -9.91
C VAL A 168 -8.75 6.31 -9.98
N ALA A 169 -8.95 7.36 -10.78
CA ALA A 169 -10.26 7.98 -10.94
C ALA A 169 -11.28 6.98 -11.54
N ALA A 170 -10.87 6.22 -12.56
CA ALA A 170 -11.71 5.21 -13.18
C ALA A 170 -12.08 4.10 -12.19
N TRP A 171 -11.12 3.61 -11.41
CA TRP A 171 -11.33 2.59 -10.38
C TRP A 171 -12.30 3.07 -9.31
N GLU A 172 -12.09 4.28 -8.76
CA GLU A 172 -12.95 4.87 -7.74
C GLU A 172 -14.39 5.11 -8.22
N LEU A 173 -14.56 5.54 -9.46
CA LEU A 173 -15.88 5.75 -10.06
C LEU A 173 -16.59 4.41 -10.31
N ALA A 174 -15.87 3.42 -10.84
CA ALA A 174 -16.42 2.08 -11.06
C ALA A 174 -16.84 1.42 -9.74
N ARG A 175 -16.02 1.52 -8.70
CA ARG A 175 -16.31 1.03 -7.34
C ARG A 175 -17.61 1.65 -6.77
N ARG A 176 -17.89 2.89 -7.14
CA ARG A 176 -19.13 3.60 -6.75
C ARG A 176 -20.32 3.35 -7.68
N GLY A 177 -20.20 2.40 -8.60
CA GLY A 177 -21.26 1.97 -9.47
C GLY A 177 -21.45 2.80 -10.75
N ALA A 178 -20.46 3.62 -11.13
CA ALA A 178 -20.51 4.30 -12.41
C ALA A 178 -20.08 3.38 -13.57
N ARG A 179 -20.66 3.57 -14.75
CA ARG A 179 -20.19 2.98 -16.00
C ARG A 179 -19.07 3.82 -16.57
N VAL A 180 -17.82 3.36 -16.42
CA VAL A 180 -16.63 4.13 -16.79
C VAL A 180 -16.05 3.63 -18.10
N THR A 181 -15.72 4.58 -18.99
CA THR A 181 -14.93 4.32 -20.20
C THR A 181 -13.66 5.14 -20.13
N VAL A 182 -12.50 4.48 -20.21
CA VAL A 182 -11.20 5.14 -20.27
C VAL A 182 -10.76 5.26 -21.70
N PHE A 183 -10.39 6.47 -22.13
CA PHE A 183 -9.84 6.77 -23.44
C PHE A 183 -8.33 6.98 -23.33
N GLU A 184 -7.55 6.19 -24.04
CA GLU A 184 -6.11 6.30 -24.08
C GLU A 184 -5.66 6.54 -25.54
N ARG A 185 -4.67 7.40 -25.73
CA ARG A 185 -4.12 7.69 -27.07
C ARG A 185 -3.02 6.72 -27.47
N ASP A 186 -2.31 6.17 -26.49
CA ASP A 186 -1.20 5.26 -26.72
C ASP A 186 -1.71 3.82 -26.87
N ASP A 187 -0.88 2.90 -27.33
CA ASP A 187 -1.24 1.52 -27.63
C ASP A 187 -1.51 0.67 -26.38
N ARG A 188 -1.10 1.15 -25.21
CA ARG A 188 -1.30 0.47 -23.92
C ARG A 188 -1.72 1.44 -22.83
N PRO A 189 -2.61 1.01 -21.92
CA PRO A 189 -2.93 1.79 -20.74
C PRO A 189 -1.77 1.80 -19.74
N GLY A 190 -1.74 2.82 -18.87
CA GLY A 190 -0.80 2.90 -17.76
C GLY A 190 0.02 4.21 -17.73
N GLY A 191 0.23 4.85 -18.86
CA GLY A 191 1.07 6.05 -18.91
C GLY A 191 2.47 5.77 -18.36
N LEU A 192 2.95 6.55 -17.38
CA LEU A 192 4.26 6.34 -16.75
C LEU A 192 4.41 5.00 -16.02
N LEU A 193 3.33 4.34 -15.63
CA LEU A 193 3.41 2.98 -15.08
C LEU A 193 3.83 1.95 -16.13
N MET A 194 3.65 2.27 -17.41
CA MET A 194 3.96 1.40 -18.54
C MET A 194 5.22 1.84 -19.27
N TYR A 195 5.43 3.15 -19.39
CA TYR A 195 6.46 3.75 -20.26
C TYR A 195 7.53 4.54 -19.48
N GLY A 196 7.42 4.61 -18.13
CA GLY A 196 8.31 5.39 -17.26
C GLY A 196 9.66 4.80 -16.95
#